data_46c272196a3ec21188f6e2a9c8a35c25
#
_entry.id   46c272196a3ec21188f6e2a9c8a35c25
#
_cell.length_a   1.000
_cell.length_b   1.000
_cell.length_c   1.000
_cell.angle_alpha   90.00
_cell.angle_beta   90.00
_cell.angle_gamma   90.00
#
_symmetry.space_group_name_H-M   'P 1'
#
loop_
_entity.id
_entity.type
_entity.pdbx_description
1 polymer ?
#
loop_
_entity_poly.entity_id
_entity_poly.type
_entity_poly.pdbx_seq_one_letter_code
_entity_poly.pdbx_strand_id
1 'polypeptide(L)'
;MRVSSRSKLEDCMIFTGGPKREAKNRELALKEYYKFSIKLLTPIRKLGSASLDMAYVAAGRCDGFWQRNLNYWDIAAGIILVKEAGGFVTDFNGENEYIQNKTILATNAKINKEMIEVLK
;
A
#
# COMPACT_ATOMS: atom_id res chain seq x y z
N MET A 1 -7.17 14.53 -9.65
CA MET A 1 -6.20 14.11 -8.63
C MET A 1 -4.96 13.52 -9.27
N ARG A 2 -3.84 13.65 -8.62
CA ARG A 2 -2.58 13.12 -9.12
C ARG A 2 -1.76 12.58 -7.98
N VAL A 3 -1.14 11.40 -8.17
CA VAL A 3 -0.25 10.82 -7.16
C VAL A 3 0.98 11.70 -6.95
N SER A 4 1.67 11.51 -5.82
CA SER A 4 2.89 12.25 -5.52
C SER A 4 4.02 11.86 -6.45
N SER A 5 5.09 12.65 -6.46
CA SER A 5 6.26 12.39 -7.28
C SER A 5 7.51 12.04 -6.45
N ARG A 6 7.34 11.73 -5.17
CA ARG A 6 8.47 11.33 -4.32
C ARG A 6 9.06 10.02 -4.83
N SER A 7 10.38 9.99 -4.95
CA SER A 7 11.08 8.86 -5.55
C SER A 7 11.97 8.07 -4.60
N LYS A 8 12.24 8.60 -3.41
CA LYS A 8 13.04 7.90 -2.40
C LYS A 8 12.13 7.33 -1.33
N LEU A 9 12.07 6.00 -1.25
CA LEU A 9 11.19 5.32 -0.31
C LEU A 9 11.40 5.79 1.12
N GLU A 10 12.64 5.99 1.53
CA GLU A 10 12.95 6.41 2.90
C GLU A 10 12.29 7.73 3.31
N ASP A 11 12.02 8.62 2.34
CA ASP A 11 11.39 9.93 2.59
C ASP A 11 9.87 9.89 2.42
N CYS A 12 9.31 8.75 2.04
CA CYS A 12 7.89 8.63 1.71
C CYS A 12 7.03 8.43 2.94
N MET A 13 5.78 8.87 2.84
CA MET A 13 4.74 8.57 3.81
C MET A 13 3.98 7.33 3.33
N ILE A 14 4.03 6.27 4.12
CA ILE A 14 3.44 4.99 3.77
C ILE A 14 2.35 4.65 4.78
N PHE A 15 1.20 4.20 4.27
CA PHE A 15 0.06 3.77 5.06
C PHE A 15 -0.12 2.27 4.95
N THR A 16 -0.73 1.68 5.97
CA THR A 16 -1.09 0.27 5.96
C THR A 16 -2.40 0.06 6.72
N GLY A 17 -3.13 -0.97 6.34
CA GLY A 17 -4.26 -1.44 7.14
C GLY A 17 -3.81 -2.19 8.38
N GLY A 18 -2.51 -2.44 8.48
CA GLY A 18 -1.83 -3.02 9.62
C GLY A 18 -2.15 -4.47 9.82
N PRO A 19 -1.41 -5.17 10.67
CA PRO A 19 -1.83 -6.51 11.04
C PRO A 19 -3.02 -6.44 11.98
N LYS A 20 -4.12 -7.12 11.60
CA LYS A 20 -5.28 -7.26 12.47
C LYS A 20 -4.99 -8.37 13.47
N ARG A 21 -5.47 -8.22 14.70
CA ARG A 21 -5.19 -9.15 15.79
C ARG A 21 -5.56 -10.59 15.46
N GLU A 22 -6.64 -10.79 14.71
CA GLU A 22 -7.17 -12.11 14.39
C GLU A 22 -6.84 -12.62 12.99
N ALA A 23 -5.99 -11.91 12.26
CA ALA A 23 -5.65 -12.30 10.90
C ALA A 23 -4.81 -13.57 10.89
N LYS A 24 -5.11 -14.49 9.96
CA LYS A 24 -4.35 -15.74 9.78
C LYS A 24 -2.87 -15.47 9.52
N ASN A 25 -2.54 -14.39 8.85
CA ASN A 25 -1.18 -14.05 8.46
C ASN A 25 -0.61 -12.92 9.29
N ARG A 26 -1.03 -12.82 10.56
CA ARG A 26 -0.58 -11.75 11.44
C ARG A 26 0.94 -11.70 11.58
N GLU A 27 1.57 -12.84 11.75
CA GLU A 27 3.03 -12.90 11.89
C GLU A 27 3.73 -12.39 10.64
N LEU A 28 3.26 -12.79 9.47
CA LEU A 28 3.80 -12.32 8.20
C LEU A 28 3.57 -10.82 8.02
N ALA A 29 2.39 -10.33 8.38
CA ALA A 29 2.07 -8.90 8.31
C ALA A 29 2.96 -8.08 9.25
N LEU A 30 3.28 -8.61 10.43
CA LEU A 30 4.21 -7.95 11.36
C LEU A 30 5.63 -7.89 10.81
N LYS A 31 6.06 -8.94 10.10
CA LYS A 31 7.36 -8.95 9.42
C LYS A 31 7.43 -7.87 8.34
N GLU A 32 6.37 -7.71 7.58
CA GLU A 32 6.28 -6.66 6.56
C GLU A 32 6.33 -5.28 7.19
N TYR A 33 5.58 -5.08 8.26
CA TYR A 33 5.58 -3.84 9.01
C TYR A 33 6.99 -3.50 9.50
N TYR A 34 7.69 -4.48 10.04
CA TYR A 34 9.06 -4.31 10.52
C TYR A 34 10.01 -3.93 9.38
N LYS A 35 9.92 -4.61 8.24
CA LYS A 35 10.77 -4.31 7.08
C LYS A 35 10.60 -2.88 6.60
N PHE A 36 9.37 -2.40 6.52
CA PHE A 36 9.10 -1.02 6.15
C PHE A 36 9.57 -0.04 7.21
N SER A 37 9.39 -0.37 8.48
CA SER A 37 9.80 0.51 9.58
C SER A 37 11.30 0.78 9.57
N ILE A 38 12.10 -0.21 9.19
CA ILE A 38 13.55 -0.05 9.07
C ILE A 38 13.90 0.88 7.91
N LYS A 39 13.19 0.80 6.81
CA LYS A 39 13.48 1.56 5.59
C LYS A 39 13.04 3.01 5.66
N LEU A 40 11.97 3.28 6.38
CA LEU A 40 11.33 4.60 6.37
C LEU A 40 11.86 5.49 7.48
N LEU A 41 12.06 6.77 7.18
CA LEU A 41 12.43 7.79 8.17
C LEU A 41 11.22 8.31 8.92
N THR A 42 10.01 8.12 8.36
CA THR A 42 8.76 8.55 8.97
C THR A 42 7.98 7.35 9.49
N PRO A 43 7.14 7.53 10.52
CA PRO A 43 6.31 6.43 11.02
C PRO A 43 5.31 5.96 9.97
N ILE A 44 5.04 4.65 9.98
CA ILE A 44 3.95 4.08 9.18
C ILE A 44 2.63 4.48 9.85
N ARG A 45 1.65 4.88 9.04
CA ARG A 45 0.36 5.33 9.57
C ARG A 45 -0.76 4.38 9.21
N LYS A 46 -1.79 4.36 10.05
CA LYS A 46 -2.99 3.54 9.87
C LYS A 46 -4.21 4.43 10.02
N LEU A 47 -5.04 4.51 8.98
CA LEU A 47 -6.27 5.28 9.03
C LEU A 47 -7.50 4.42 9.33
N GLY A 48 -7.36 3.10 9.22
CA GLY A 48 -8.45 2.18 9.51
C GLY A 48 -9.41 1.91 8.35
N SER A 49 -9.14 2.47 7.18
CA SER A 49 -9.98 2.28 6.00
C SER A 49 -9.11 2.19 4.74
N ALA A 50 -9.13 1.04 4.06
CA ALA A 50 -8.38 0.86 2.82
C ALA A 50 -8.83 1.84 1.75
N SER A 51 -10.12 2.11 1.64
CA SER A 51 -10.66 3.09 0.68
C SER A 51 -10.06 4.48 0.91
N LEU A 52 -9.99 4.90 2.17
CA LEU A 52 -9.46 6.21 2.53
C LEU A 52 -7.95 6.26 2.29
N ASP A 53 -7.23 5.21 2.65
CA ASP A 53 -5.78 5.12 2.41
C ASP A 53 -5.47 5.26 0.93
N MET A 54 -6.20 4.54 0.09
CA MET A 54 -5.99 4.58 -1.36
C MET A 54 -6.39 5.94 -1.95
N ALA A 55 -7.43 6.58 -1.43
CA ALA A 55 -7.81 7.93 -1.83
C ALA A 55 -6.68 8.94 -1.52
N TYR A 56 -6.01 8.79 -0.40
CA TYR A 56 -4.88 9.64 -0.04
C TYR A 56 -3.68 9.42 -0.97
N VAL A 57 -3.43 8.16 -1.39
CA VAL A 57 -2.41 7.89 -2.40
C VAL A 57 -2.76 8.60 -3.72
N ALA A 58 -4.01 8.46 -4.16
CA ALA A 58 -4.48 9.10 -5.40
C ALA A 58 -4.38 10.64 -5.34
N ALA A 59 -4.60 11.22 -4.17
CA ALA A 59 -4.54 12.67 -3.98
C ALA A 59 -3.11 13.20 -3.78
N GLY A 60 -2.10 12.32 -3.74
CA GLY A 60 -0.72 12.70 -3.50
C GLY A 60 -0.41 13.08 -2.06
N ARG A 61 -1.30 12.77 -1.13
CA ARG A 61 -1.11 13.05 0.30
C ARG A 61 -0.40 11.92 1.04
N CYS A 62 -0.30 10.77 0.40
CA CYS A 62 0.41 9.59 0.85
C CYS A 62 1.11 9.03 -0.36
N ASP A 63 2.25 8.39 -0.18
CA ASP A 63 3.04 7.90 -1.29
C ASP A 63 2.78 6.44 -1.62
N GLY A 64 2.37 5.65 -0.64
CA GLY A 64 2.08 4.24 -0.83
C GLY A 64 1.23 3.64 0.28
N PHE A 65 0.62 2.52 -0.03
CA PHE A 65 -0.25 1.78 0.88
C PHE A 65 -0.13 0.29 0.57
N TRP A 66 -0.02 -0.55 1.62
CA TRP A 66 -0.07 -2.00 1.44
C TRP A 66 -0.99 -2.63 2.48
N GLN A 67 -1.64 -3.73 2.11
CA GLN A 67 -2.48 -4.47 3.04
C GLN A 67 -2.70 -5.90 2.57
N ARG A 68 -2.84 -6.81 3.55
CA ARG A 68 -3.27 -8.20 3.35
C ARG A 68 -4.69 -8.39 3.83
N ASN A 69 -5.32 -9.49 3.40
CA ASN A 69 -6.64 -9.95 3.86
C ASN A 69 -7.76 -8.96 3.56
N LEU A 70 -7.79 -8.47 2.32
CA LEU A 70 -8.79 -7.52 1.87
C LEU A 70 -10.00 -8.18 1.24
N ASN A 71 -11.14 -7.49 1.34
CA ASN A 71 -12.32 -7.79 0.52
C ASN A 71 -12.35 -6.83 -0.67
N TYR A 72 -12.79 -7.33 -1.82
CA TYR A 72 -12.76 -6.56 -3.07
C TYR A 72 -13.52 -5.22 -2.95
N TRP A 73 -14.70 -5.23 -2.35
CA TRP A 73 -15.50 -3.99 -2.24
C TRP A 73 -14.87 -2.91 -1.38
N ASP A 74 -13.94 -3.28 -0.51
CA ASP A 74 -13.21 -2.30 0.31
C ASP A 74 -12.18 -1.53 -0.51
N ILE A 75 -11.80 -2.04 -1.69
CA ILE A 75 -10.72 -1.47 -2.49
C ILE A 75 -11.13 -1.12 -3.92
N ALA A 76 -12.31 -1.51 -4.37
CA ALA A 76 -12.72 -1.35 -5.76
C ALA A 76 -12.65 0.10 -6.25
N ALA A 77 -13.22 1.03 -5.50
CA ALA A 77 -13.19 2.45 -5.85
C ALA A 77 -11.77 3.02 -5.78
N GLY A 78 -11.00 2.59 -4.77
CA GLY A 78 -9.62 3.05 -4.57
C GLY A 78 -8.71 2.65 -5.73
N ILE A 79 -8.90 1.46 -6.29
CA ILE A 79 -8.13 1.00 -7.44
C ILE A 79 -8.29 1.95 -8.61
N ILE A 80 -9.53 2.32 -8.91
CA ILE A 80 -9.83 3.25 -10.01
C ILE A 80 -9.20 4.61 -9.76
N LEU A 81 -9.36 5.14 -8.55
CA LEU A 81 -8.82 6.45 -8.18
C LEU A 81 -7.31 6.51 -8.35
N VAL A 82 -6.60 5.50 -7.84
CA VAL A 82 -5.13 5.49 -7.91
C VAL A 82 -4.66 5.37 -9.36
N LYS A 83 -5.27 4.48 -10.14
CA LYS A 83 -4.89 4.31 -11.55
C LYS A 83 -5.14 5.58 -12.36
N GLU A 84 -6.27 6.23 -12.19
CA GLU A 84 -6.58 7.46 -12.90
C GLU A 84 -5.69 8.63 -12.48
N ALA A 85 -5.18 8.59 -11.25
CA ALA A 85 -4.26 9.61 -10.75
C ALA A 85 -2.80 9.36 -11.17
N GLY A 86 -2.54 8.32 -11.96
CA GLY A 86 -1.20 8.00 -12.46
C GLY A 86 -0.38 7.08 -11.58
N GLY A 87 -0.99 6.48 -10.57
CA GLY A 87 -0.32 5.53 -9.69
C GLY A 87 -0.43 4.09 -10.16
N PHE A 88 0.16 3.19 -9.41
CA PHE A 88 0.10 1.75 -9.65
C PHE A 88 -0.69 1.04 -8.56
N VAL A 89 -1.47 0.04 -8.97
CA VAL A 89 -2.13 -0.88 -8.05
C VAL A 89 -1.77 -2.29 -8.47
N THR A 90 -1.14 -3.04 -7.60
CA THR A 90 -0.72 -4.42 -7.86
C THR A 90 -0.93 -5.27 -6.61
N ASP A 91 -0.70 -6.58 -6.76
CA ASP A 91 -0.52 -7.44 -5.60
C ASP A 91 0.93 -7.30 -5.10
N PHE A 92 1.32 -8.10 -4.11
CA PHE A 92 2.67 -8.01 -3.53
C PHE A 92 3.76 -8.54 -4.46
N ASN A 93 3.39 -9.21 -5.55
CA ASN A 93 4.34 -9.69 -6.55
C ASN A 93 4.48 -8.73 -7.74
N GLY A 94 3.74 -7.63 -7.72
CA GLY A 94 3.76 -6.67 -8.81
C GLY A 94 2.82 -7.01 -9.95
N GLU A 95 1.90 -7.96 -9.75
CA GLU A 95 0.94 -8.41 -10.75
C GLU A 95 -0.47 -7.92 -10.43
N ASN A 96 -1.45 -8.32 -11.23
CA ASN A 96 -2.83 -7.87 -11.09
C ASN A 96 -3.72 -8.88 -10.36
N GLU A 97 -3.14 -9.78 -9.58
CA GLU A 97 -3.85 -10.86 -8.89
C GLU A 97 -4.27 -10.49 -7.47
N TYR A 98 -4.54 -9.20 -7.22
CA TYR A 98 -4.84 -8.73 -5.87
C TYR A 98 -6.16 -9.28 -5.30
N ILE A 99 -7.11 -9.64 -6.14
CA ILE A 99 -8.36 -10.27 -5.68
C ILE A 99 -8.10 -11.69 -5.20
N GLN A 100 -7.39 -12.48 -5.99
CA GLN A 100 -7.09 -13.88 -5.69
C GLN A 100 -6.12 -14.00 -4.51
N ASN A 101 -5.07 -13.19 -4.52
CA ASN A 101 -4.02 -13.24 -3.50
C ASN A 101 -4.38 -12.47 -2.23
N LYS A 102 -5.44 -11.67 -2.27
CA LYS A 102 -5.90 -10.84 -1.14
C LYS A 102 -4.81 -9.93 -0.59
N THR A 103 -3.90 -9.49 -1.46
CA THR A 103 -2.86 -8.52 -1.12
C THR A 103 -2.97 -7.36 -2.08
N ILE A 104 -2.73 -6.15 -1.60
CA ILE A 104 -2.78 -4.98 -2.45
C ILE A 104 -1.65 -4.02 -2.10
N LEU A 105 -1.08 -3.45 -3.13
CA LEU A 105 -0.06 -2.42 -3.06
C LEU A 105 -0.49 -1.28 -3.98
N ALA A 106 -0.73 -0.11 -3.41
CA ALA A 106 -1.11 1.09 -4.17
C ALA A 106 -0.04 2.13 -3.94
N THR A 107 0.56 2.65 -5.02
CA THR A 107 1.71 3.54 -4.91
C THR A 107 1.65 4.66 -5.93
N ASN A 108 2.48 5.67 -5.72
CA ASN A 108 2.80 6.60 -6.80
C ASN A 108 3.63 5.85 -7.85
N ALA A 109 3.96 6.51 -8.97
CA ALA A 109 4.65 5.86 -10.08
C ALA A 109 6.14 5.61 -9.84
N LYS A 110 6.71 6.12 -8.75
CA LYS A 110 8.16 6.12 -8.52
C LYS A 110 8.64 5.02 -7.58
N ILE A 111 7.85 4.64 -6.58
CA ILE A 111 8.31 3.74 -5.51
C ILE A 111 7.73 2.34 -5.57
N ASN A 112 6.94 2.00 -6.58
CA ASN A 112 6.28 0.70 -6.70
C ASN A 112 7.28 -0.47 -6.62
N LYS A 113 8.34 -0.42 -7.43
CA LYS A 113 9.36 -1.49 -7.46
C LYS A 113 10.05 -1.65 -6.12
N GLU A 114 10.41 -0.56 -5.47
CA GLU A 114 11.07 -0.59 -4.18
C GLU A 114 10.19 -1.21 -3.11
N MET A 115 8.91 -0.87 -3.10
CA MET A 115 7.98 -1.45 -2.14
C MET A 115 7.78 -2.95 -2.37
N ILE A 116 7.73 -3.38 -3.63
CA ILE A 116 7.66 -4.82 -3.96
C ILE A 116 8.89 -5.54 -3.40
N GLU A 117 10.08 -4.97 -3.56
CA GLU A 117 11.31 -5.57 -3.03
C GLU A 117 11.28 -5.70 -1.51
N VAL A 118 10.75 -4.69 -0.81
CA VAL A 118 10.63 -4.76 0.65
C VAL A 118 9.68 -5.88 1.07
N LEU A 119 8.61 -6.11 0.29
CA LEU A 119 7.60 -7.12 0.58
C LEU A 119 8.04 -8.56 0.28
N LYS A 120 9.12 -8.75 -0.45
CA LYS A 120 9.64 -10.09 -0.77
C LYS A 120 10.30 -10.78 0.44
#